data_db78e777d0dc0e8d22ae996af0a1be08
#
_entry.id   db78e777d0dc0e8d22ae996af0a1be08
#
_cell.length_a   1.000
_cell.length_b   1.000
_cell.length_c   1.000
_cell.angle_alpha   90.00
_cell.angle_beta   90.00
_cell.angle_gamma   90.00
#
_symmetry.space_group_name_H-M   'P 1'
#
loop_
_entity.id
_entity.type
_entity.pdbx_description
1 polymer ?
#
loop_
_entity_poly.entity_id
_entity_poly.type
_entity_poly.pdbx_seq_one_letter_code
_entity_poly.pdbx_strand_id
1 'polypeptide(L)'
;MSRMSPLFRPLRKGTFVLVALGAALPGLVQAQPLPSDVVATPAPPPALSLAPASAPAPASTSPRVPAGAIAVVNGVAIPQSALDSAVSTAVSRGNDVDTPQLRAALKQQLIIREVVRQQAARAHYDQRPEVLQASDAQKVDVEIQSWLQDNVHVQEPTERQIRARYNSVNAELGKYEYKPQFIVLADRAVAMNVIAQVKAGKPFDALARQFSIVPSKENGGEMPWVSFKTPVVEGKTRGVPVEVARALVKLPVGGVVQQPLQSGQAWVVVRLEDKRAMSVPSFDTVKDEIRRQMIAESMDAGAAKLVKSLVQSATIVQ
;
A
#
# COMPACT_ATOMS: atom_id res chain seq x y z
N MET A 1 29.97 -14.85 -12.17
CA MET A 1 29.16 -13.91 -11.38
C MET A 1 27.68 -14.20 -11.69
N SER A 2 27.05 -15.03 -10.87
CA SER A 2 25.63 -15.41 -11.04
C SER A 2 24.73 -14.22 -10.76
N ARG A 3 24.05 -13.73 -11.78
CA ARG A 3 22.98 -12.70 -11.61
C ARG A 3 21.79 -13.37 -10.93
N MET A 4 21.54 -13.02 -9.68
CA MET A 4 20.37 -13.46 -8.92
C MET A 4 19.11 -13.07 -9.67
N SER A 5 18.20 -14.05 -9.83
CA SER A 5 16.88 -13.83 -10.43
C SER A 5 16.09 -12.77 -9.65
N PRO A 6 15.32 -11.90 -10.31
CA PRO A 6 14.58 -10.80 -9.65
C PRO A 6 13.50 -11.25 -8.67
N LEU A 7 13.26 -12.55 -8.57
CA LEU A 7 12.29 -13.18 -7.65
C LEU A 7 12.68 -13.08 -6.17
N PHE A 8 13.97 -12.87 -5.89
CA PHE A 8 14.55 -12.79 -4.54
C PHE A 8 15.43 -11.53 -4.43
N ARG A 9 14.90 -10.36 -4.79
CA ARG A 9 15.60 -9.11 -4.48
C ARG A 9 15.60 -8.91 -2.98
N PRO A 10 16.79 -8.70 -2.34
CA PRO A 10 16.83 -8.29 -0.95
C PRO A 10 16.10 -6.95 -0.82
N LEU A 11 15.11 -6.91 0.06
CA LEU A 11 14.58 -5.64 0.53
C LEU A 11 15.76 -4.84 1.11
N ARG A 12 15.95 -3.59 0.64
CA ARG A 12 16.85 -2.65 1.26
C ARG A 12 16.62 -2.69 2.76
N LYS A 13 17.71 -2.66 3.55
CA LYS A 13 17.65 -2.52 5.01
C LYS A 13 16.70 -1.35 5.30
N GLY A 14 15.44 -1.69 5.54
CA GLY A 14 14.37 -0.72 5.74
C GLY A 14 14.46 -0.22 7.15
N THR A 15 14.78 1.04 7.31
CA THR A 15 14.20 1.82 8.39
C THR A 15 12.70 1.52 8.40
N PHE A 16 12.17 1.06 9.52
CA PHE A 16 10.72 0.93 9.74
C PHE A 16 10.12 2.33 9.60
N VAL A 17 9.82 2.70 8.37
CA VAL A 17 9.00 3.88 8.13
C VAL A 17 7.57 3.40 8.28
N LEU A 18 6.88 3.96 9.26
CA LEU A 18 5.44 3.77 9.54
C LEU A 18 4.59 4.37 8.38
N VAL A 19 4.95 4.05 7.14
CA VAL A 19 4.40 4.67 5.92
C VAL A 19 3.36 3.80 5.21
N ALA A 20 3.07 2.59 5.68
CA ALA A 20 2.20 1.69 4.93
C ALA A 20 1.08 1.06 5.75
N LEU A 21 0.31 1.85 6.52
CA LEU A 21 -1.00 1.39 7.00
C LEU A 21 -2.15 2.13 6.30
N GLY A 22 -2.03 2.27 4.99
CA GLY A 22 -3.11 2.66 4.09
C GLY A 22 -3.85 1.45 3.54
N ALA A 23 -4.22 0.47 4.37
CA ALA A 23 -5.17 -0.55 3.97
C ALA A 23 -6.57 0.04 4.03
N ALA A 24 -7.17 0.28 2.87
CA ALA A 24 -8.55 0.67 2.70
C ALA A 24 -9.47 -0.32 3.44
N LEU A 25 -10.17 0.17 4.44
CA LEU A 25 -11.33 -0.51 4.99
C LEU A 25 -12.51 -0.25 4.04
N PRO A 26 -13.19 -1.28 3.52
CA PRO A 26 -14.44 -1.07 2.81
C PRO A 26 -15.51 -0.68 3.84
N GLY A 27 -15.89 0.59 3.83
CA GLY A 27 -17.01 1.11 4.59
C GLY A 27 -18.32 0.74 3.93
N LEU A 28 -19.06 -0.17 4.49
CA LEU A 28 -20.48 -0.37 4.25
C LEU A 28 -21.26 0.53 5.22
N VAL A 29 -21.81 1.61 4.72
CA VAL A 29 -22.99 2.23 5.30
C VAL A 29 -23.95 2.54 4.17
N GLN A 30 -24.88 1.65 3.94
CA GLN A 30 -26.11 1.95 3.23
C GLN A 30 -27.08 2.57 4.22
N ALA A 31 -27.38 3.85 4.04
CA ALA A 31 -28.52 4.50 4.66
C ALA A 31 -29.77 4.13 3.86
N GLN A 32 -30.72 3.42 4.49
CA GLN A 32 -32.04 3.27 3.97
C GLN A 32 -32.93 4.43 4.46
N PRO A 33 -33.79 4.98 3.63
CA PRO A 33 -34.76 6.01 4.04
C PRO A 33 -35.94 5.40 4.79
N LEU A 34 -36.31 6.04 5.88
CA LEU A 34 -37.56 5.75 6.62
C LEU A 34 -38.76 6.42 5.93
N PRO A 35 -39.91 5.78 5.90
CA PRO A 35 -41.13 6.39 5.36
C PRO A 35 -41.77 7.35 6.34
N SER A 36 -42.30 8.45 5.79
CA SER A 36 -43.12 9.44 6.43
C SER A 36 -44.54 8.94 6.58
N ASP A 37 -45.27 9.62 7.44
CA ASP A 37 -46.70 9.68 7.71
C ASP A 37 -47.18 8.92 8.93
N VAL A 38 -47.58 9.71 9.96
CA VAL A 38 -48.96 9.81 10.40
C VAL A 38 -49.14 11.10 11.24
N VAL A 39 -50.09 11.92 10.81
CA VAL A 39 -50.61 13.10 11.49
C VAL A 39 -51.58 12.65 12.60
N ALA A 40 -51.49 13.24 13.80
CA ALA A 40 -52.61 13.32 14.73
C ALA A 40 -52.52 14.58 15.63
N THR A 41 -53.60 15.32 15.65
CA THR A 41 -53.89 16.63 16.22
C THR A 41 -54.16 16.59 17.74
N PRO A 42 -54.26 17.72 18.43
CA PRO A 42 -53.86 17.88 19.84
C PRO A 42 -55.03 17.81 20.83
N ALA A 43 -54.74 17.62 22.11
CA ALA A 43 -55.62 17.88 23.23
C ALA A 43 -54.94 18.72 24.34
N PRO A 44 -55.69 19.51 25.10
CA PRO A 44 -55.18 20.66 25.85
C PRO A 44 -54.69 20.34 27.28
N PRO A 45 -54.10 21.32 27.98
CA PRO A 45 -53.28 21.08 29.16
C PRO A 45 -54.09 21.09 30.48
N PRO A 46 -53.53 20.52 31.54
CA PRO A 46 -53.77 21.02 32.89
C PRO A 46 -52.54 21.52 33.62
N ALA A 47 -52.77 22.66 34.16
CA ALA A 47 -52.32 23.32 35.38
C ALA A 47 -50.97 22.96 36.05
N LEU A 48 -50.24 24.02 36.28
CA LEU A 48 -49.15 24.32 37.15
C LEU A 48 -49.10 23.56 38.49
N SER A 49 -47.92 22.91 38.73
CA SER A 49 -47.49 22.63 40.08
C SER A 49 -46.00 23.05 40.23
N LEU A 50 -45.75 24.04 41.08
CA LEU A 50 -44.41 24.50 41.46
C LEU A 50 -43.79 23.42 42.32
N ALA A 51 -42.66 22.86 41.86
CA ALA A 51 -41.75 22.06 42.68
C ALA A 51 -40.35 22.72 42.65
N PRO A 52 -39.56 22.59 43.74
CA PRO A 52 -38.40 23.48 44.03
C PRO A 52 -37.24 23.20 43.11
N ALA A 53 -36.44 24.27 42.89
CA ALA A 53 -35.27 24.30 42.07
C ALA A 53 -34.26 23.18 42.44
N SER A 54 -34.16 22.21 41.58
CA SER A 54 -33.04 21.24 41.58
C SER A 54 -31.80 21.96 41.12
N ALA A 55 -30.72 21.83 41.90
CA ALA A 55 -29.38 22.27 41.55
C ALA A 55 -29.00 21.80 40.15
N PRO A 56 -28.25 22.55 39.34
CA PRO A 56 -27.80 22.13 38.02
C PRO A 56 -26.91 20.90 38.16
N ALA A 57 -27.36 19.79 37.57
CA ALA A 57 -26.51 18.63 37.38
C ALA A 57 -25.26 19.07 36.62
N PRO A 58 -24.07 18.52 36.93
CA PRO A 58 -22.88 18.86 36.16
C PRO A 58 -23.15 18.46 34.69
N ALA A 59 -23.07 19.46 33.82
CA ALA A 59 -23.22 19.26 32.39
C ALA A 59 -22.18 18.22 31.96
N SER A 60 -22.66 17.07 31.51
CA SER A 60 -21.82 16.08 30.83
C SER A 60 -21.33 16.75 29.53
N THR A 61 -20.20 17.42 29.63
CA THR A 61 -19.50 17.96 28.46
C THR A 61 -19.03 16.75 27.64
N SER A 62 -19.76 16.43 26.59
CA SER A 62 -19.24 15.53 25.55
C SER A 62 -17.85 15.99 25.17
N PRO A 63 -16.86 15.10 25.11
CA PRO A 63 -15.49 15.47 24.82
C PRO A 63 -15.45 16.17 23.45
N ARG A 64 -15.12 17.45 23.46
CA ARG A 64 -15.06 18.30 22.26
C ARG A 64 -13.61 18.52 21.88
N VAL A 65 -13.30 18.43 20.59
CA VAL A 65 -11.96 18.76 20.10
C VAL A 65 -11.70 20.25 20.39
N PRO A 66 -10.60 20.61 21.11
CA PRO A 66 -10.23 21.99 21.36
C PRO A 66 -9.98 22.78 20.07
N ALA A 67 -10.20 24.10 20.10
CA ALA A 67 -9.85 24.95 18.96
C ALA A 67 -8.34 24.83 18.65
N GLY A 68 -8.01 24.66 17.38
CA GLY A 68 -6.61 24.48 16.92
C GLY A 68 -6.07 23.06 17.05
N ALA A 69 -6.89 22.08 17.42
CA ALA A 69 -6.55 20.67 17.40
C ALA A 69 -7.31 19.92 16.29
N ILE A 70 -6.72 18.86 15.76
CA ILE A 70 -7.34 17.98 14.75
C ILE A 70 -8.02 16.77 15.39
N ALA A 71 -7.56 16.35 16.55
CA ALA A 71 -8.10 15.23 17.33
C ALA A 71 -7.62 15.31 18.78
N VAL A 72 -8.29 14.55 19.66
CA VAL A 72 -7.84 14.29 21.03
C VAL A 72 -7.72 12.77 21.22
N VAL A 73 -6.57 12.32 21.68
CA VAL A 73 -6.28 10.89 21.94
C VAL A 73 -6.03 10.70 23.42
N ASN A 74 -6.90 9.97 24.12
CA ASN A 74 -6.83 9.75 25.56
C ASN A 74 -6.61 11.06 26.37
N GLY A 75 -7.26 12.14 25.97
CA GLY A 75 -7.14 13.46 26.62
C GLY A 75 -5.99 14.34 26.09
N VAL A 76 -5.10 13.85 25.23
CA VAL A 76 -4.01 14.62 24.62
C VAL A 76 -4.44 15.15 23.26
N ALA A 77 -4.38 16.46 23.09
CA ALA A 77 -4.75 17.12 21.84
C ALA A 77 -3.61 17.04 20.81
N ILE A 78 -3.92 16.68 19.58
CA ILE A 78 -3.00 16.75 18.43
C ILE A 78 -3.24 18.11 17.75
N PRO A 79 -2.24 19.01 17.69
CA PRO A 79 -2.44 20.35 17.16
C PRO A 79 -2.57 20.34 15.61
N GLN A 80 -3.30 21.31 15.07
CA GLN A 80 -3.43 21.54 13.63
C GLN A 80 -2.06 21.72 12.96
N SER A 81 -1.13 22.41 13.63
CA SER A 81 0.23 22.63 13.13
C SER A 81 1.00 21.33 12.83
N ALA A 82 0.73 20.25 13.56
CA ALA A 82 1.33 18.95 13.28
C ALA A 82 0.85 18.39 11.93
N LEU A 83 -0.44 18.57 11.61
CA LEU A 83 -0.98 18.17 10.31
C LEU A 83 -0.41 19.02 9.18
N ASP A 84 -0.34 20.35 9.37
CA ASP A 84 0.18 21.25 8.34
C ASP A 84 1.67 20.98 8.06
N SER A 85 2.45 20.67 9.09
CA SER A 85 3.85 20.22 8.94
C SER A 85 3.98 18.90 8.19
N ALA A 86 3.10 17.94 8.49
CA ALA A 86 3.08 16.65 7.79
C ALA A 86 2.73 16.80 6.31
N VAL A 87 1.73 17.65 6.00
CA VAL A 87 1.34 17.99 4.61
C VAL A 87 2.49 18.66 3.87
N SER A 88 3.10 19.70 4.47
CA SER A 88 4.24 20.39 3.89
C SER A 88 5.39 19.43 3.57
N THR A 89 5.68 18.51 4.49
CA THR A 89 6.72 17.48 4.28
C THR A 89 6.39 16.52 3.14
N ALA A 90 5.14 16.08 3.04
CA ALA A 90 4.69 15.16 1.98
C ALA A 90 4.79 15.85 0.59
N VAL A 91 4.30 17.07 0.49
CA VAL A 91 4.35 17.86 -0.75
C VAL A 91 5.80 18.20 -1.16
N SER A 92 6.66 18.56 -0.21
CA SER A 92 8.07 18.90 -0.48
C SER A 92 8.88 17.71 -1.01
N ARG A 93 8.48 16.48 -0.73
CA ARG A 93 9.11 15.27 -1.29
C ARG A 93 8.74 15.01 -2.76
N GLY A 94 7.85 15.82 -3.34
CA GLY A 94 7.54 15.86 -4.77
C GLY A 94 6.63 14.76 -5.29
N ASN A 95 6.03 13.94 -4.41
CA ASN A 95 5.17 12.83 -4.82
C ASN A 95 3.68 13.08 -4.61
N ASP A 96 3.31 14.12 -3.85
CA ASP A 96 1.94 14.37 -3.44
C ASP A 96 1.54 15.83 -3.70
N VAL A 97 0.22 16.03 -3.92
CA VAL A 97 -0.42 17.34 -3.97
C VAL A 97 -1.29 17.48 -2.73
N ASP A 98 -1.35 18.67 -2.13
CA ASP A 98 -2.22 18.95 -0.99
C ASP A 98 -3.70 18.77 -1.39
N THR A 99 -4.29 17.69 -0.93
CA THR A 99 -5.69 17.32 -1.18
C THR A 99 -6.39 17.00 0.13
N PRO A 100 -7.72 17.10 0.19
CA PRO A 100 -8.50 16.65 1.37
C PRO A 100 -8.23 15.19 1.74
N GLN A 101 -8.00 14.32 0.75
CA GLN A 101 -7.69 12.91 0.95
C GLN A 101 -6.31 12.73 1.61
N LEU A 102 -5.28 13.44 1.14
CA LEU A 102 -3.95 13.45 1.76
C LEU A 102 -4.04 13.92 3.21
N ARG A 103 -4.73 15.05 3.47
CA ARG A 103 -4.93 15.58 4.82
C ARG A 103 -5.63 14.59 5.74
N ALA A 104 -6.67 13.91 5.25
CA ALA A 104 -7.38 12.87 6.01
C ALA A 104 -6.47 11.67 6.34
N ALA A 105 -5.68 11.21 5.40
CA ALA A 105 -4.72 10.11 5.60
C ALA A 105 -3.64 10.49 6.63
N LEU A 106 -3.05 11.69 6.52
CA LEU A 106 -2.04 12.19 7.45
C LEU A 106 -2.62 12.42 8.85
N LYS A 107 -3.87 12.91 8.95
CA LYS A 107 -4.57 13.01 10.25
C LYS A 107 -4.66 11.64 10.93
N GLN A 108 -5.06 10.59 10.21
CA GLN A 108 -5.13 9.24 10.75
C GLN A 108 -3.74 8.72 11.19
N GLN A 109 -2.69 9.00 10.42
CA GLN A 109 -1.32 8.63 10.81
C GLN A 109 -0.89 9.33 12.10
N LEU A 110 -1.20 10.62 12.27
CA LEU A 110 -0.87 11.36 13.48
C LEU A 110 -1.62 10.81 14.71
N ILE A 111 -2.89 10.42 14.55
CA ILE A 111 -3.67 9.79 15.62
C ILE A 111 -3.04 8.45 16.03
N ILE A 112 -2.73 7.59 15.05
CA ILE A 112 -2.10 6.29 15.30
C ILE A 112 -0.74 6.48 15.99
N ARG A 113 0.08 7.42 15.49
CA ARG A 113 1.39 7.75 16.06
C ARG A 113 1.26 8.17 17.53
N GLU A 114 0.29 9.01 17.85
CA GLU A 114 0.05 9.47 19.22
C GLU A 114 -0.42 8.32 20.14
N VAL A 115 -1.29 7.42 19.66
CA VAL A 115 -1.72 6.23 20.40
C VAL A 115 -0.53 5.35 20.77
N VAL A 116 0.37 5.07 19.82
CA VAL A 116 1.55 4.23 20.05
C VAL A 116 2.56 4.94 20.96
N ARG A 117 2.80 6.24 20.72
CA ARG A 117 3.69 7.05 21.57
C ARG A 117 3.25 7.02 23.05
N GLN A 118 1.95 7.15 23.31
CA GLN A 118 1.44 7.10 24.69
C GLN A 118 1.69 5.72 25.34
N GLN A 119 1.64 4.65 24.58
CA GLN A 119 1.97 3.32 25.11
C GLN A 119 3.48 3.18 25.38
N ALA A 120 4.31 3.67 24.48
CA ALA A 120 5.76 3.68 24.64
C ALA A 120 6.16 4.51 25.87
N ALA A 121 5.62 5.73 26.01
CA ALA A 121 5.87 6.59 27.17
C ALA A 121 5.40 5.98 28.50
N ARG A 122 4.22 5.32 28.54
CA ARG A 122 3.73 4.59 29.73
C ARG A 122 4.66 3.46 30.14
N ALA A 123 5.37 2.86 29.19
CA ALA A 123 6.37 1.83 29.40
C ALA A 123 7.79 2.38 29.57
N HIS A 124 7.93 3.70 29.76
CA HIS A 124 9.19 4.42 29.99
C HIS A 124 10.25 4.28 28.90
N TYR A 125 9.81 4.10 27.61
CA TYR A 125 10.73 4.06 26.49
C TYR A 125 11.35 5.41 26.17
N ASP A 126 10.71 6.51 26.54
CA ASP A 126 11.24 7.89 26.50
C ASP A 126 12.57 8.06 27.26
N GLN A 127 12.83 7.19 28.25
CA GLN A 127 14.04 7.20 29.10
C GLN A 127 15.16 6.28 28.58
N ARG A 128 14.95 5.57 27.49
CA ARG A 128 15.96 4.66 26.94
C ARG A 128 17.16 5.43 26.38
N PRO A 129 18.40 4.91 26.51
CA PRO A 129 19.60 5.58 26.02
C PRO A 129 19.52 5.99 24.54
N GLU A 130 18.99 5.11 23.69
CA GLU A 130 18.84 5.36 22.25
C GLU A 130 17.86 6.51 21.95
N VAL A 131 16.83 6.69 22.79
CA VAL A 131 15.88 7.81 22.66
C VAL A 131 16.50 9.09 23.17
N LEU A 132 17.20 9.04 24.30
CA LEU A 132 17.86 10.20 24.89
C LEU A 132 18.98 10.77 24.00
N GLN A 133 19.68 9.89 23.26
CA GLN A 133 20.74 10.27 22.33
C GLN A 133 20.23 10.73 20.95
N ALA A 134 18.95 10.46 20.64
CA ALA A 134 18.35 10.90 19.39
C ALA A 134 18.16 12.42 19.36
N SER A 135 18.19 13.00 18.16
CA SER A 135 17.80 14.41 17.97
C SER A 135 16.34 14.64 18.36
N ASP A 136 15.99 15.85 18.79
CA ASP A 136 14.61 16.15 19.22
C ASP A 136 13.56 15.82 18.15
N ALA A 137 13.92 16.00 16.88
CA ALA A 137 13.05 15.63 15.77
C ALA A 137 12.83 14.12 15.62
N GLN A 138 13.75 13.29 16.13
CA GLN A 138 13.73 11.83 15.99
C GLN A 138 13.31 11.08 17.25
N LYS A 139 13.34 11.72 18.42
CA LYS A 139 13.07 11.09 19.72
C LYS A 139 11.78 10.24 19.70
N VAL A 140 10.68 10.86 19.25
CA VAL A 140 9.37 10.17 19.21
C VAL A 140 9.39 8.99 18.26
N ASP A 141 10.07 9.09 17.13
CA ASP A 141 10.15 7.98 16.16
C ASP A 141 11.01 6.84 16.71
N VAL A 142 12.14 7.15 17.35
CA VAL A 142 13.00 6.15 18.01
C VAL A 142 12.27 5.47 19.16
N GLU A 143 11.56 6.25 20.00
CA GLU A 143 10.73 5.73 21.10
C GLU A 143 9.68 4.73 20.59
N ILE A 144 8.88 5.13 19.59
CA ILE A 144 7.86 4.27 18.99
C ILE A 144 8.49 3.02 18.37
N GLN A 145 9.59 3.18 17.63
CA GLN A 145 10.27 2.08 16.97
C GLN A 145 10.81 1.06 17.98
N SER A 146 11.49 1.52 19.04
CA SER A 146 12.03 0.66 20.10
C SER A 146 10.90 -0.09 20.80
N TRP A 147 9.79 0.61 21.11
CA TRP A 147 8.64 -0.03 21.73
C TRP A 147 8.01 -1.10 20.83
N LEU A 148 7.81 -0.81 19.54
CA LEU A 148 7.26 -1.78 18.59
C LEU A 148 8.17 -3.00 18.44
N GLN A 149 9.49 -2.80 18.36
CA GLN A 149 10.46 -3.89 18.25
C GLN A 149 10.37 -4.88 19.43
N ASP A 150 10.18 -4.37 20.63
CA ASP A 150 10.13 -5.21 21.84
C ASP A 150 8.75 -5.83 22.07
N ASN A 151 7.68 -5.23 21.53
CA ASN A 151 6.31 -5.69 21.78
C ASN A 151 5.67 -6.45 20.62
N VAL A 152 6.31 -6.45 19.44
CA VAL A 152 5.88 -7.27 18.31
C VAL A 152 6.61 -8.61 18.36
N HIS A 153 5.91 -9.63 18.86
CA HIS A 153 6.46 -10.98 18.92
C HIS A 153 5.98 -11.77 17.71
N VAL A 154 6.92 -12.26 16.93
CA VAL A 154 6.67 -13.18 15.81
C VAL A 154 7.40 -14.48 16.04
N GLN A 155 6.76 -15.58 15.67
CA GLN A 155 7.42 -16.87 15.70
C GLN A 155 8.28 -17.03 14.44
N GLU A 156 9.48 -17.55 14.62
CA GLU A 156 10.30 -17.91 13.48
C GLU A 156 9.60 -18.97 12.62
N PRO A 157 9.63 -18.81 11.27
CA PRO A 157 9.03 -19.79 10.39
C PRO A 157 9.81 -21.11 10.46
N THR A 158 9.09 -22.20 10.59
CA THR A 158 9.65 -23.56 10.53
C THR A 158 10.18 -23.86 9.13
N GLU A 159 11.13 -24.79 9.02
CA GLU A 159 11.64 -25.23 7.71
C GLU A 159 10.52 -25.71 6.78
N ARG A 160 9.50 -26.38 7.33
CA ARG A 160 8.31 -26.81 6.58
C ARG A 160 7.57 -25.61 5.96
N GLN A 161 7.41 -24.51 6.69
CA GLN A 161 6.76 -23.30 6.20
C GLN A 161 7.61 -22.60 5.12
N ILE A 162 8.92 -22.53 5.33
CA ILE A 162 9.87 -21.96 4.35
C ILE A 162 9.84 -22.79 3.06
N ARG A 163 9.85 -24.12 3.17
CA ARG A 163 9.74 -25.02 2.02
C ARG A 163 8.38 -24.91 1.31
N ALA A 164 7.30 -24.78 2.06
CA ALA A 164 5.97 -24.53 1.50
C ALA A 164 5.92 -23.20 0.71
N ARG A 165 6.53 -22.14 1.24
CA ARG A 165 6.65 -20.85 0.55
C ARG A 165 7.46 -20.96 -0.73
N TYR A 166 8.62 -21.63 -0.67
CA TYR A 166 9.46 -21.90 -1.84
C TYR A 166 8.68 -22.66 -2.92
N ASN A 167 8.00 -23.75 -2.54
CA ASN A 167 7.20 -24.56 -3.47
C ASN A 167 6.03 -23.75 -4.07
N SER A 168 5.36 -22.94 -3.26
CA SER A 168 4.26 -22.08 -3.70
C SER A 168 4.71 -21.07 -4.75
N VAL A 169 5.83 -20.37 -4.51
CA VAL A 169 6.40 -19.41 -5.45
C VAL A 169 6.80 -20.09 -6.76
N ASN A 170 7.45 -21.25 -6.67
CA ASN A 170 7.90 -21.98 -7.85
C ASN A 170 6.74 -22.64 -8.61
N ALA A 171 5.68 -23.03 -7.90
CA ALA A 171 4.47 -23.57 -8.51
C ALA A 171 3.77 -22.57 -9.45
N GLU A 172 3.99 -21.29 -9.30
CA GLU A 172 3.42 -20.24 -10.16
C GLU A 172 4.32 -19.91 -11.38
N LEU A 173 5.54 -20.48 -11.45
CA LEU A 173 6.47 -20.25 -12.55
C LEU A 173 6.14 -21.14 -13.74
N GLY A 174 6.40 -20.61 -14.93
CA GLY A 174 6.32 -21.35 -16.19
C GLY A 174 7.62 -22.08 -16.52
N LYS A 175 7.60 -22.82 -17.63
CA LYS A 175 8.81 -23.45 -18.18
C LYS A 175 9.84 -22.45 -18.72
N TYR A 176 9.39 -21.24 -19.04
CA TYR A 176 10.18 -20.20 -19.67
C TYR A 176 10.04 -18.87 -18.93
N GLU A 177 11.09 -18.07 -19.04
CA GLU A 177 11.06 -16.63 -18.78
C GLU A 177 11.05 -15.90 -20.12
N TYR A 178 10.29 -14.82 -20.16
CA TYR A 178 10.15 -13.94 -21.31
C TYR A 178 10.67 -12.55 -20.94
N LYS A 179 11.45 -11.92 -21.83
CA LYS A 179 11.87 -10.52 -21.70
C LYS A 179 11.05 -9.68 -22.67
N PRO A 180 9.98 -9.03 -22.22
CA PRO A 180 9.15 -8.23 -23.11
C PRO A 180 9.60 -6.79 -23.17
N GLN A 181 9.24 -6.13 -24.28
CA GLN A 181 9.22 -4.67 -24.43
C GLN A 181 7.78 -4.25 -24.75
N PHE A 182 7.35 -3.12 -24.17
CA PHE A 182 6.00 -2.59 -24.36
C PHE A 182 6.02 -1.15 -24.84
N ILE A 183 5.10 -0.83 -25.75
CA ILE A 183 4.70 0.54 -26.05
C ILE A 183 3.22 0.63 -25.72
N VAL A 184 2.87 1.47 -24.75
CA VAL A 184 1.47 1.68 -24.33
C VAL A 184 0.97 2.98 -24.89
N LEU A 185 -0.20 2.95 -25.53
CA LEU A 185 -0.78 4.08 -26.28
C LEU A 185 -2.26 4.24 -25.92
N ALA A 186 -2.76 5.46 -26.00
CA ALA A 186 -4.17 5.75 -25.78
C ALA A 186 -5.04 5.40 -26.99
N ASP A 187 -4.47 5.48 -28.22
CA ASP A 187 -5.21 5.33 -29.46
C ASP A 187 -4.77 4.12 -30.28
N ARG A 188 -5.75 3.37 -30.80
CA ARG A 188 -5.52 2.16 -31.59
C ARG A 188 -4.86 2.45 -32.94
N ALA A 189 -5.21 3.57 -33.61
CA ALA A 189 -4.66 3.90 -34.90
C ALA A 189 -3.19 4.26 -34.79
N VAL A 190 -2.81 5.00 -33.74
CA VAL A 190 -1.41 5.28 -33.40
C VAL A 190 -0.66 3.98 -33.12
N ALA A 191 -1.25 3.05 -32.40
CA ALA A 191 -0.62 1.75 -32.11
C ALA A 191 -0.41 0.92 -33.41
N MET A 192 -1.35 0.94 -34.33
CA MET A 192 -1.20 0.32 -35.65
C MET A 192 -0.06 0.95 -36.45
N ASN A 193 0.03 2.29 -36.42
CA ASN A 193 1.12 3.01 -37.08
C ASN A 193 2.49 2.65 -36.49
N VAL A 194 2.59 2.54 -35.16
CA VAL A 194 3.82 2.11 -34.46
C VAL A 194 4.22 0.69 -34.92
N ILE A 195 3.28 -0.26 -35.02
CA ILE A 195 3.55 -1.60 -35.55
C ILE A 195 4.09 -1.52 -36.99
N ALA A 196 3.48 -0.70 -37.84
CA ALA A 196 3.93 -0.52 -39.21
C ALA A 196 5.36 0.02 -39.27
N GLN A 197 5.70 1.00 -38.41
CA GLN A 197 7.06 1.55 -38.29
C GLN A 197 8.08 0.53 -37.83
N VAL A 198 7.73 -0.32 -36.85
CA VAL A 198 8.60 -1.44 -36.42
C VAL A 198 8.85 -2.41 -37.56
N LYS A 199 7.79 -2.78 -38.32
CA LYS A 199 7.91 -3.65 -39.51
C LYS A 199 8.77 -3.02 -40.62
N ALA A 200 8.78 -1.68 -40.71
CA ALA A 200 9.65 -0.95 -41.62
C ALA A 200 11.09 -0.82 -41.11
N GLY A 201 11.44 -1.47 -40.00
CA GLY A 201 12.81 -1.52 -39.47
C GLY A 201 13.16 -0.40 -38.49
N LYS A 202 12.22 0.45 -38.07
CA LYS A 202 12.52 1.44 -37.02
C LYS A 202 12.76 0.75 -35.67
N PRO A 203 13.76 1.20 -34.89
CA PRO A 203 14.08 0.62 -33.59
C PRO A 203 12.90 0.73 -32.62
N PHE A 204 12.56 -0.37 -31.96
CA PHE A 204 11.42 -0.45 -31.04
C PHE A 204 11.60 0.50 -29.83
N ASP A 205 12.82 0.58 -29.29
CA ASP A 205 13.17 1.45 -28.17
C ASP A 205 13.00 2.95 -28.49
N ALA A 206 13.36 3.36 -29.70
CA ALA A 206 13.14 4.73 -30.17
C ALA A 206 11.65 5.07 -30.27
N LEU A 207 10.84 4.15 -30.80
CA LEU A 207 9.39 4.31 -30.88
C LEU A 207 8.75 4.29 -29.47
N ALA A 208 9.27 3.48 -28.55
CA ALA A 208 8.81 3.48 -27.17
C ALA A 208 9.05 4.83 -26.49
N ARG A 209 10.25 5.41 -26.63
CA ARG A 209 10.56 6.75 -26.10
C ARG A 209 9.67 7.83 -26.69
N GLN A 210 9.35 7.72 -27.96
CA GLN A 210 8.57 8.72 -28.69
C GLN A 210 7.07 8.65 -28.39
N PHE A 211 6.50 7.45 -28.35
CA PHE A 211 5.04 7.27 -28.39
C PHE A 211 4.43 6.70 -27.11
N SER A 212 5.21 6.02 -26.25
CA SER A 212 4.64 5.39 -25.06
C SER A 212 4.24 6.41 -23.99
N ILE A 213 3.07 6.19 -23.39
CA ILE A 213 2.51 7.05 -22.34
C ILE A 213 2.90 6.60 -20.92
N VAL A 214 3.64 5.49 -20.78
CA VAL A 214 4.03 4.94 -19.48
C VAL A 214 5.51 5.19 -19.19
N PRO A 215 5.93 5.21 -17.90
CA PRO A 215 7.31 5.55 -17.51
C PRO A 215 8.38 4.64 -18.10
N SER A 216 8.06 3.39 -18.48
CA SER A 216 9.02 2.48 -19.12
C SER A 216 9.56 3.00 -20.46
N LYS A 217 8.96 4.04 -21.04
CA LYS A 217 9.47 4.70 -22.27
C LYS A 217 10.91 5.17 -22.13
N GLU A 218 11.32 5.64 -20.95
CA GLU A 218 12.66 6.13 -20.67
C GLU A 218 13.72 5.04 -20.91
N ASN A 219 13.34 3.78 -20.66
CA ASN A 219 14.17 2.60 -20.90
C ASN A 219 13.82 1.88 -22.23
N GLY A 220 13.26 2.61 -23.22
CA GLY A 220 12.89 2.01 -24.50
C GLY A 220 11.78 0.96 -24.42
N GLY A 221 10.91 1.04 -23.42
CA GLY A 221 9.82 0.09 -23.20
C GLY A 221 10.26 -1.24 -22.57
N GLU A 222 11.52 -1.40 -22.16
CA GLU A 222 12.01 -2.63 -21.54
C GLU A 222 11.27 -2.93 -20.23
N MET A 223 10.93 -4.21 -20.08
CA MET A 223 10.31 -4.75 -18.87
C MET A 223 11.22 -5.82 -18.24
N PRO A 224 11.09 -6.06 -16.93
CA PRO A 224 11.78 -7.18 -16.29
C PRO A 224 11.40 -8.52 -16.92
N TRP A 225 12.25 -9.52 -16.72
CA TRP A 225 11.92 -10.91 -17.05
C TRP A 225 10.64 -11.34 -16.33
N VAL A 226 9.69 -11.94 -17.06
CA VAL A 226 8.44 -12.45 -16.53
C VAL A 226 8.31 -13.94 -16.81
N SER A 227 7.73 -14.67 -15.87
CA SER A 227 7.42 -16.09 -16.05
C SER A 227 6.01 -16.36 -15.55
N PHE A 228 5.28 -17.19 -16.27
CA PHE A 228 3.93 -17.62 -15.93
C PHE A 228 3.66 -18.99 -16.56
N LYS A 229 2.72 -19.74 -15.99
CA LYS A 229 2.34 -21.06 -16.50
C LYS A 229 1.67 -20.97 -17.86
N THR A 230 1.87 -22.03 -18.64
CA THR A 230 1.16 -22.28 -19.88
C THR A 230 0.33 -23.56 -19.77
N PRO A 231 -0.93 -23.58 -20.26
CA PRO A 231 -1.64 -22.49 -20.93
C PRO A 231 -1.89 -21.29 -20.01
N VAL A 232 -1.93 -20.08 -20.61
CA VAL A 232 -2.10 -18.84 -19.87
C VAL A 232 -3.52 -18.75 -19.30
N VAL A 233 -3.62 -18.56 -17.99
CA VAL A 233 -4.88 -18.43 -17.24
C VAL A 233 -4.95 -17.03 -16.62
N GLU A 234 -6.12 -16.41 -16.72
CA GLU A 234 -6.39 -15.11 -16.11
C GLU A 234 -6.16 -15.14 -14.59
N GLY A 235 -5.60 -14.05 -14.04
CA GLY A 235 -5.23 -13.97 -12.63
C GLY A 235 -3.96 -14.74 -12.23
N LYS A 236 -3.38 -15.58 -13.13
CA LYS A 236 -2.17 -16.37 -12.87
C LYS A 236 -0.96 -15.96 -13.73
N THR A 237 -0.95 -14.75 -14.21
CA THR A 237 0.10 -14.18 -15.08
C THR A 237 1.07 -13.27 -14.34
N ARG A 238 1.00 -13.20 -12.98
CA ARG A 238 1.88 -12.40 -12.13
C ARG A 238 1.91 -10.91 -12.52
N GLY A 239 0.73 -10.35 -12.77
CA GLY A 239 0.54 -8.94 -13.12
C GLY A 239 0.71 -8.61 -14.60
N VAL A 240 1.10 -9.57 -15.45
CA VAL A 240 1.09 -9.36 -16.90
C VAL A 240 -0.36 -9.49 -17.41
N PRO A 241 -0.89 -8.54 -18.18
CA PRO A 241 -2.22 -8.68 -18.77
C PRO A 241 -2.33 -9.98 -19.58
N VAL A 242 -3.45 -10.67 -19.45
CA VAL A 242 -3.62 -12.03 -20.01
C VAL A 242 -3.40 -12.08 -21.53
N GLU A 243 -3.87 -11.06 -22.25
CA GLU A 243 -3.68 -10.97 -23.71
C GLU A 243 -2.21 -10.78 -24.10
N VAL A 244 -1.47 -9.98 -23.29
CA VAL A 244 -0.03 -9.81 -23.45
C VAL A 244 0.70 -11.11 -23.17
N ALA A 245 0.35 -11.81 -22.10
CA ALA A 245 0.95 -13.11 -21.78
C ALA A 245 0.71 -14.15 -22.88
N ARG A 246 -0.52 -14.21 -23.44
CA ARG A 246 -0.84 -15.08 -24.58
C ARG A 246 -0.04 -14.74 -25.82
N ALA A 247 0.18 -13.45 -26.08
CA ALA A 247 0.99 -13.01 -27.21
C ALA A 247 2.47 -13.40 -27.03
N LEU A 248 3.05 -13.16 -25.84
CA LEU A 248 4.44 -13.50 -25.54
C LEU A 248 4.74 -14.99 -25.73
N VAL A 249 3.80 -15.87 -25.38
CA VAL A 249 3.97 -17.33 -25.59
C VAL A 249 4.09 -17.68 -27.07
N LYS A 250 3.39 -16.95 -27.96
CA LYS A 250 3.31 -17.20 -29.40
C LYS A 250 4.40 -16.51 -30.21
N LEU A 251 4.95 -15.40 -29.69
CA LEU A 251 5.95 -14.63 -30.41
C LEU A 251 7.29 -15.37 -30.48
N PRO A 252 7.98 -15.34 -31.65
CA PRO A 252 9.40 -15.68 -31.70
C PRO A 252 10.23 -14.58 -31.02
N VAL A 253 11.46 -14.91 -30.62
CA VAL A 253 12.42 -13.92 -30.13
C VAL A 253 12.67 -12.86 -31.21
N GLY A 254 12.64 -11.59 -30.83
CA GLY A 254 12.68 -10.45 -31.73
C GLY A 254 11.33 -10.08 -32.35
N GLY A 255 10.31 -10.97 -32.24
CA GLY A 255 8.99 -10.78 -32.83
C GLY A 255 8.14 -9.72 -32.16
N VAL A 256 7.29 -9.05 -32.97
CA VAL A 256 6.32 -8.04 -32.54
C VAL A 256 4.91 -8.51 -32.89
N VAL A 257 3.94 -8.16 -32.05
CA VAL A 257 2.52 -8.44 -32.31
C VAL A 257 2.07 -7.87 -33.66
N GLN A 258 1.19 -8.58 -34.35
CA GLN A 258 0.67 -8.14 -35.65
C GLN A 258 -0.41 -7.06 -35.53
N GLN A 259 -1.10 -7.03 -34.37
CA GLN A 259 -2.13 -6.05 -34.02
C GLN A 259 -1.91 -5.59 -32.58
N PRO A 260 -2.27 -4.35 -32.25
CA PRO A 260 -2.19 -3.86 -30.88
C PRO A 260 -3.16 -4.64 -29.99
N LEU A 261 -2.73 -4.94 -28.77
CA LEU A 261 -3.52 -5.64 -27.77
C LEU A 261 -4.23 -4.61 -26.89
N GLN A 262 -5.51 -4.82 -26.62
CA GLN A 262 -6.24 -3.97 -25.69
C GLN A 262 -5.94 -4.38 -24.25
N SER A 263 -5.63 -3.41 -23.41
CA SER A 263 -5.43 -3.59 -21.96
C SER A 263 -6.13 -2.45 -21.22
N GLY A 264 -7.33 -2.73 -20.73
CA GLY A 264 -8.22 -1.70 -20.19
C GLY A 264 -8.60 -0.69 -21.28
N GLN A 265 -8.34 0.59 -21.05
CA GLN A 265 -8.58 1.67 -22.01
C GLN A 265 -7.37 1.98 -22.91
N ALA A 266 -6.26 1.28 -22.72
CA ALA A 266 -5.04 1.50 -23.47
C ALA A 266 -4.78 0.39 -24.51
N TRP A 267 -3.93 0.69 -25.48
CA TRP A 267 -3.45 -0.22 -26.52
C TRP A 267 -1.97 -0.50 -26.30
N VAL A 268 -1.60 -1.77 -26.35
CA VAL A 268 -0.23 -2.21 -26.09
C VAL A 268 0.35 -2.88 -27.34
N VAL A 269 1.50 -2.37 -27.77
CA VAL A 269 2.35 -3.03 -28.76
C VAL A 269 3.42 -3.79 -28.00
N VAL A 270 3.51 -5.10 -28.26
CA VAL A 270 4.40 -6.02 -27.54
C VAL A 270 5.46 -6.56 -28.47
N ARG A 271 6.72 -6.52 -28.01
CA ARG A 271 7.85 -7.24 -28.63
C ARG A 271 8.39 -8.25 -27.61
N LEU A 272 8.70 -9.44 -28.07
CA LEU A 272 9.48 -10.39 -27.29
C LEU A 272 10.97 -10.16 -27.58
N GLU A 273 11.69 -9.55 -26.66
CA GLU A 273 13.12 -9.28 -26.83
C GLU A 273 13.94 -10.56 -26.71
N ASP A 274 13.66 -11.36 -25.67
CA ASP A 274 14.38 -12.60 -25.40
C ASP A 274 13.48 -13.61 -24.67
N LYS A 275 13.87 -14.91 -24.76
CA LYS A 275 13.18 -16.04 -24.11
C LYS A 275 14.23 -17.06 -23.68
N ARG A 276 14.15 -17.50 -22.42
CA ARG A 276 15.05 -18.53 -21.89
C ARG A 276 14.30 -19.56 -21.06
N ALA A 277 14.90 -20.73 -20.86
CA ALA A 277 14.38 -21.70 -19.92
C ALA A 277 14.38 -21.12 -18.50
N MET A 278 13.30 -21.40 -17.75
CA MET A 278 13.22 -20.99 -16.36
C MET A 278 14.28 -21.70 -15.53
N SER A 279 15.07 -20.93 -14.80
CA SER A 279 16.04 -21.46 -13.84
C SER A 279 15.58 -21.12 -12.44
N VAL A 280 15.27 -22.13 -11.65
CA VAL A 280 14.85 -21.98 -10.25
C VAL A 280 16.06 -22.30 -9.37
N PRO A 281 16.51 -21.34 -8.53
CA PRO A 281 17.56 -21.63 -7.56
C PRO A 281 17.14 -22.77 -6.62
N SER A 282 18.08 -23.60 -6.17
CA SER A 282 17.78 -24.66 -5.22
C SER A 282 17.25 -24.10 -3.89
N PHE A 283 16.44 -24.89 -3.19
CA PHE A 283 15.89 -24.52 -1.89
C PHE A 283 17.01 -24.06 -0.93
N ASP A 284 18.11 -24.80 -0.86
CA ASP A 284 19.22 -24.51 0.05
C ASP A 284 19.91 -23.17 -0.24
N THR A 285 19.90 -22.74 -1.50
CA THR A 285 20.45 -21.44 -1.90
C THR A 285 19.62 -20.26 -1.42
N VAL A 286 18.29 -20.42 -1.34
CA VAL A 286 17.36 -19.30 -1.09
C VAL A 286 16.62 -19.39 0.24
N LYS A 287 16.74 -20.48 0.98
CA LYS A 287 16.00 -20.72 2.23
C LYS A 287 16.15 -19.60 3.26
N ASP A 288 17.37 -19.08 3.43
CA ASP A 288 17.64 -18.02 4.41
C ASP A 288 17.06 -16.68 3.99
N GLU A 289 17.02 -16.41 2.69
CA GLU A 289 16.34 -15.22 2.17
C GLU A 289 14.82 -15.31 2.35
N ILE A 290 14.24 -16.47 2.04
CA ILE A 290 12.81 -16.72 2.28
C ILE A 290 12.48 -16.60 3.77
N ARG A 291 13.33 -17.13 4.66
CA ARG A 291 13.15 -17.01 6.11
C ARG A 291 13.12 -15.55 6.53
N ARG A 292 14.12 -14.75 6.11
CA ARG A 292 14.17 -13.32 6.44
C ARG A 292 12.93 -12.56 5.94
N GLN A 293 12.50 -12.85 4.72
CA GLN A 293 11.29 -12.24 4.17
C GLN A 293 10.03 -12.62 4.96
N MET A 294 9.87 -13.89 5.30
CA MET A 294 8.72 -14.35 6.09
C MET A 294 8.71 -13.74 7.51
N ILE A 295 9.88 -13.58 8.13
CA ILE A 295 10.01 -12.88 9.42
C ILE A 295 9.58 -11.41 9.28
N ALA A 296 10.08 -10.71 8.27
CA ALA A 296 9.72 -9.32 8.02
C ALA A 296 8.20 -9.15 7.78
N GLU A 297 7.61 -9.99 6.91
CA GLU A 297 6.16 -10.00 6.67
C GLU A 297 5.36 -10.26 7.96
N SER A 298 5.84 -11.17 8.82
CA SER A 298 5.20 -11.49 10.10
C SER A 298 5.34 -10.35 11.12
N MET A 299 6.48 -9.66 11.14
CA MET A 299 6.69 -8.47 11.98
C MET A 299 5.75 -7.33 11.56
N ASP A 300 5.65 -7.05 10.27
CA ASP A 300 4.74 -6.02 9.75
C ASP A 300 3.27 -6.35 10.10
N ALA A 301 2.85 -7.60 9.89
CA ALA A 301 1.51 -8.05 10.26
C ALA A 301 1.27 -8.01 11.78
N GLY A 302 2.26 -8.38 12.57
CA GLY A 302 2.22 -8.31 14.04
C GLY A 302 2.09 -6.87 14.53
N ALA A 303 2.90 -5.95 13.98
CA ALA A 303 2.84 -4.53 14.29
C ALA A 303 1.46 -3.93 13.92
N ALA A 304 0.95 -4.24 12.73
CA ALA A 304 -0.37 -3.81 12.30
C ALA A 304 -1.48 -4.29 13.24
N LYS A 305 -1.43 -5.56 13.66
CA LYS A 305 -2.39 -6.13 14.61
C LYS A 305 -2.32 -5.46 15.98
N LEU A 306 -1.10 -5.25 16.50
CA LEU A 306 -0.88 -4.57 17.77
C LEU A 306 -1.40 -3.14 17.74
N VAL A 307 -1.02 -2.36 16.73
CA VAL A 307 -1.48 -0.98 16.54
C VAL A 307 -3.01 -0.93 16.43
N LYS A 308 -3.62 -1.82 15.65
CA LYS A 308 -5.08 -1.91 15.54
C LYS A 308 -5.74 -2.11 16.91
N SER A 309 -5.22 -3.01 17.73
CA SER A 309 -5.77 -3.25 19.08
C SER A 309 -5.64 -2.02 19.99
N LEU A 310 -4.52 -1.30 19.90
CA LEU A 310 -4.31 -0.06 20.66
C LEU A 310 -5.27 1.04 20.24
N VAL A 311 -5.48 1.23 18.95
CA VAL A 311 -6.43 2.23 18.43
C VAL A 311 -7.86 1.90 18.86
N GLN A 312 -8.23 0.61 18.87
CA GLN A 312 -9.56 0.17 19.33
C GLN A 312 -9.78 0.40 20.84
N SER A 313 -8.73 0.38 21.65
CA SER A 313 -8.80 0.62 23.10
C SER A 313 -8.64 2.09 23.48
N ALA A 314 -8.21 2.96 22.54
CA ALA A 314 -8.01 4.38 22.80
C ALA A 314 -9.30 5.17 22.72
N THR A 315 -9.43 6.19 23.57
CA THR A 315 -10.50 7.19 23.46
C THR A 315 -10.06 8.28 22.46
N ILE A 316 -10.69 8.27 21.28
CA ILE A 316 -10.36 9.22 20.21
C ILE A 316 -11.58 10.10 19.91
N VAL A 317 -11.36 11.43 19.97
CA VAL A 317 -12.35 12.46 19.61
C VAL A 317 -11.82 13.21 18.39
N GLN A 318 -12.66 13.34 17.34
CA GLN A 318 -12.26 13.96 16.06
C GLN A 318 -13.26 15.04 15.62
#